data_a77ca554926629bba742d5eefa66aaa2
#
_entry.id   a77ca554926629bba742d5eefa66aaa2
#
_cell.length_a   1.000
_cell.length_b   1.000
_cell.length_c   1.000
_cell.angle_alpha   90.00
_cell.angle_beta   90.00
_cell.angle_gamma   90.00
#
_symmetry.space_group_name_H-M   'P 1'
#
loop_
_entity.id
_entity.type
_entity.pdbx_description
1 polymer ?
#
loop_
_entity_poly.entity_id
_entity_poly.type
_entity_poly.pdbx_seq_one_letter_code
_entity_poly.pdbx_strand_id
1 'polypeptide(L)'
;MAQTTNDIKNGSVLNLDGQLWTVMKFQHVKPVKGPAFVRTTIKNVLSGKIVDKTFNAGMKMEFETVDNRTLQYSYEDGDNFVFMDMTTYDQIMVPKTLLGDKAKFLLEGTDCLVSFHDGTPLSVDLPGSVVLTITHTEPGLQGNRSNAGTKPATVETGAEIQVPLFINEGDRVKINTEDGSYTGRENN
;
A
#
# COMPACT_ATOMS: atom_id res chain seq x y z
N MET A 1 -10.61 -28.44 -6.81
CA MET A 1 -11.05 -28.16 -8.20
C MET A 1 -9.94 -27.35 -8.87
N ALA A 2 -9.66 -27.61 -10.15
CA ALA A 2 -8.67 -26.83 -10.87
C ALA A 2 -9.19 -25.39 -11.03
N GLN A 3 -8.42 -24.41 -10.52
CA GLN A 3 -8.72 -22.99 -10.65
C GLN A 3 -8.41 -22.50 -12.07
N THR A 4 -9.18 -21.54 -12.53
CA THR A 4 -9.06 -20.98 -13.88
C THR A 4 -9.00 -19.46 -13.83
N THR A 5 -8.72 -18.85 -14.96
CA THR A 5 -8.72 -17.36 -15.07
C THR A 5 -10.08 -16.74 -14.71
N ASN A 6 -11.16 -17.51 -14.66
CA ASN A 6 -12.45 -17.01 -14.20
C ASN A 6 -12.52 -16.79 -12.68
N ASP A 7 -11.59 -17.37 -11.93
CA ASP A 7 -11.51 -17.27 -10.48
C ASP A 7 -10.64 -16.09 -10.03
N ILE A 8 -10.05 -15.34 -10.97
CA ILE A 8 -9.21 -14.16 -10.68
C ILE A 8 -10.05 -13.09 -9.98
N LYS A 9 -9.48 -12.56 -8.88
CA LYS A 9 -10.01 -11.44 -8.10
C LYS A 9 -8.89 -10.47 -7.77
N ASN A 10 -9.23 -9.25 -7.38
CA ASN A 10 -8.25 -8.31 -6.82
C ASN A 10 -7.62 -8.92 -5.57
N GLY A 11 -6.29 -8.87 -5.48
CA GLY A 11 -5.53 -9.49 -4.39
C GLY A 11 -5.21 -10.98 -4.59
N SER A 12 -5.73 -11.64 -5.64
CA SER A 12 -5.31 -13.00 -5.98
C SER A 12 -3.81 -13.04 -6.23
N VAL A 13 -3.14 -14.07 -5.72
CA VAL A 13 -1.74 -14.34 -6.00
C VAL A 13 -1.64 -15.48 -6.99
N LEU A 14 -0.99 -15.22 -8.10
CA LEU A 14 -0.81 -16.13 -9.22
C LEU A 14 0.64 -16.62 -9.27
N ASN A 15 0.84 -17.90 -9.53
CA ASN A 15 2.14 -18.45 -9.87
C ASN A 15 2.27 -18.50 -11.40
N LEU A 16 3.09 -17.64 -11.96
CA LEU A 16 3.38 -17.58 -13.39
C LEU A 16 4.86 -17.91 -13.60
N ASP A 17 5.13 -19.08 -14.15
CA ASP A 17 6.48 -19.56 -14.45
C ASP A 17 7.41 -19.52 -13.22
N GLY A 18 6.90 -19.91 -12.05
CA GLY A 18 7.63 -19.94 -10.78
C GLY A 18 7.78 -18.57 -10.11
N GLN A 19 7.17 -17.53 -10.64
CA GLN A 19 7.14 -16.20 -10.05
C GLN A 19 5.75 -15.87 -9.50
N LEU A 20 5.73 -15.25 -8.32
CA LEU A 20 4.49 -14.82 -7.69
C LEU A 20 4.10 -13.42 -8.14
N TRP A 21 2.84 -13.27 -8.52
CA TRP A 21 2.24 -12.03 -8.99
C TRP A 21 0.94 -11.75 -8.28
N THR A 22 0.77 -10.57 -7.74
CA THR A 22 -0.49 -10.12 -7.14
C THR A 22 -1.33 -9.40 -8.18
N VAL A 23 -2.60 -9.78 -8.28
CA VAL A 23 -3.57 -9.11 -9.16
C VAL A 23 -4.03 -7.81 -8.51
N MET A 24 -3.72 -6.69 -9.12
CA MET A 24 -4.14 -5.36 -8.66
C MET A 24 -5.49 -4.97 -9.22
N LYS A 25 -5.71 -5.26 -10.50
CA LYS A 25 -6.99 -5.01 -11.20
C LYS A 25 -7.26 -6.15 -12.16
N PHE A 26 -8.52 -6.44 -12.38
CA PHE A 26 -8.96 -7.40 -13.39
C PHE A 26 -10.26 -6.95 -14.05
N GLN A 27 -10.48 -7.39 -15.27
CA GLN A 27 -11.70 -7.16 -16.02
C GLN A 27 -12.00 -8.38 -16.91
N HIS A 28 -13.16 -8.99 -16.74
CA HIS A 28 -13.67 -9.98 -17.66
C HIS A 28 -14.28 -9.29 -18.88
N VAL A 29 -13.81 -9.65 -20.06
CA VAL A 29 -14.28 -9.10 -21.32
C VAL A 29 -14.87 -10.19 -22.17
N LYS A 30 -16.14 -10.01 -22.56
CA LYS A 30 -16.86 -10.91 -23.45
C LYS A 30 -17.19 -10.17 -24.74
N PRO A 31 -16.31 -10.23 -25.75
CA PRO A 31 -16.53 -9.49 -26.99
C PRO A 31 -17.71 -10.06 -27.78
N VAL A 32 -18.32 -9.23 -28.62
CA VAL A 32 -19.41 -9.67 -29.53
C VAL A 32 -18.91 -10.70 -30.55
N LYS A 33 -17.64 -10.60 -30.94
CA LYS A 33 -16.93 -11.55 -31.81
C LYS A 33 -15.60 -11.93 -31.17
N GLY A 34 -15.31 -13.23 -31.11
CA GLY A 34 -14.07 -13.77 -30.56
C GLY A 34 -14.20 -14.38 -29.17
N PRO A 35 -13.14 -15.03 -28.68
CA PRO A 35 -13.13 -15.66 -27.36
C PRO A 35 -13.16 -14.65 -26.23
N ALA A 36 -13.79 -15.01 -25.11
CA ALA A 36 -13.74 -14.21 -23.89
C ALA A 36 -12.32 -14.23 -23.30
N PHE A 37 -11.94 -13.13 -22.66
CA PHE A 37 -10.64 -12.99 -22.03
C PHE A 37 -10.71 -12.18 -20.74
N VAL A 38 -9.65 -12.27 -19.93
CA VAL A 38 -9.50 -11.52 -18.68
C VAL A 38 -8.28 -10.61 -18.81
N ARG A 39 -8.50 -9.29 -18.74
CA ARG A 39 -7.42 -8.31 -18.62
C ARG A 39 -7.04 -8.17 -17.17
N THR A 40 -5.77 -8.18 -16.88
CA THR A 40 -5.25 -7.99 -15.53
C THR A 40 -4.11 -7.00 -15.52
N THR A 41 -4.05 -6.21 -14.44
CA THR A 41 -2.84 -5.50 -14.05
C THR A 41 -2.25 -6.27 -12.86
N ILE A 42 -1.05 -6.80 -13.02
CA ILE A 42 -0.39 -7.63 -12.03
C ILE A 42 0.93 -7.02 -11.58
N LYS A 43 1.26 -7.21 -10.30
CA LYS A 43 2.50 -6.74 -9.69
C LYS A 43 3.33 -7.96 -9.28
N ASN A 44 4.58 -8.02 -9.75
CA ASN A 44 5.53 -9.02 -9.30
C ASN A 44 5.85 -8.80 -7.82
N VAL A 45 5.72 -9.85 -7.02
CA VAL A 45 5.88 -9.77 -5.57
C VAL A 45 7.32 -9.42 -5.17
N LEU A 46 8.31 -9.96 -5.85
CA LEU A 46 9.73 -9.76 -5.52
C LEU A 46 10.29 -8.45 -6.09
N SER A 47 10.04 -8.19 -7.38
CA SER A 47 10.64 -7.03 -8.06
C SER A 47 9.79 -5.76 -7.98
N GLY A 48 8.52 -5.87 -7.58
CA GLY A 48 7.57 -4.76 -7.58
C GLY A 48 7.14 -4.30 -8.98
N LYS A 49 7.62 -4.94 -10.04
CA LYS A 49 7.30 -4.60 -11.42
C LYS A 49 5.81 -4.80 -11.70
N ILE A 50 5.17 -3.78 -12.25
CA ILE A 50 3.75 -3.82 -12.64
C ILE A 50 3.67 -4.00 -14.15
N VAL A 51 2.83 -4.95 -14.58
CA VAL A 51 2.58 -5.21 -16.00
C VAL A 51 1.09 -5.49 -16.23
N ASP A 52 0.61 -5.16 -17.42
CA ASP A 52 -0.69 -5.58 -17.88
C ASP A 52 -0.56 -6.91 -18.61
N LYS A 53 -1.39 -7.87 -18.26
CA LYS A 53 -1.41 -9.20 -18.88
C LYS A 53 -2.84 -9.64 -19.15
N THR A 54 -3.05 -10.17 -20.35
CA THR A 54 -4.36 -10.70 -20.78
C THR A 54 -4.29 -12.21 -20.84
N PHE A 55 -5.29 -12.87 -20.27
CA PHE A 55 -5.43 -14.31 -20.27
C PHE A 55 -6.72 -14.72 -20.98
N ASN A 56 -6.70 -15.85 -21.66
CA ASN A 56 -7.93 -16.42 -22.20
C ASN A 56 -8.86 -16.86 -21.05
N ALA A 57 -10.16 -16.60 -21.19
CA ALA A 57 -11.13 -17.03 -20.19
C ALA A 57 -11.17 -18.57 -20.09
N GLY A 58 -11.28 -19.08 -18.85
CA GLY A 58 -11.32 -20.52 -18.59
C GLY A 58 -9.97 -21.24 -18.70
N MET A 59 -8.87 -20.53 -18.92
CA MET A 59 -7.53 -21.12 -18.90
C MET A 59 -7.18 -21.58 -17.49
N LYS A 60 -6.60 -22.78 -17.36
CA LYS A 60 -6.09 -23.27 -16.05
C LYS A 60 -5.00 -22.35 -15.55
N MET A 61 -5.04 -22.07 -14.26
CA MET A 61 -4.11 -21.16 -13.60
C MET A 61 -3.78 -21.65 -12.20
N GLU A 62 -2.53 -21.46 -11.80
CA GLU A 62 -2.09 -21.76 -10.44
C GLU A 62 -2.24 -20.51 -9.56
N PHE A 63 -3.07 -20.67 -8.53
CA PHE A 63 -3.23 -19.66 -7.48
C PHE A 63 -2.49 -20.12 -6.24
N GLU A 64 -1.84 -19.17 -5.58
CA GLU A 64 -1.17 -19.42 -4.32
C GLU A 64 -2.03 -18.93 -3.15
N THR A 65 -2.00 -19.69 -2.07
CA THR A 65 -2.69 -19.32 -0.83
C THR A 65 -1.86 -18.30 -0.08
N VAL A 66 -2.51 -17.22 0.35
CA VAL A 66 -1.90 -16.17 1.16
C VAL A 66 -2.51 -16.17 2.55
N ASP A 67 -1.67 -16.10 3.56
CA ASP A 67 -2.05 -15.88 4.94
C ASP A 67 -1.94 -14.37 5.27
N ASN A 68 -3.02 -13.77 5.70
CA ASN A 68 -3.07 -12.36 6.05
C ASN A 68 -3.08 -12.20 7.56
N ARG A 69 -2.16 -11.41 8.08
CA ARG A 69 -2.04 -11.10 9.51
C ARG A 69 -2.00 -9.61 9.73
N THR A 70 -2.68 -9.15 10.77
CA THR A 70 -2.52 -7.78 11.27
C THR A 70 -1.32 -7.74 12.21
N LEU A 71 -0.31 -6.98 11.83
CA LEU A 71 0.92 -6.79 12.59
C LEU A 71 1.13 -5.32 12.90
N GLN A 72 1.70 -5.03 14.06
CA GLN A 72 2.00 -3.68 14.48
C GLN A 72 3.45 -3.31 14.14
N TYR A 73 3.65 -2.18 13.49
CA TYR A 73 5.00 -1.68 13.22
C TYR A 73 5.70 -1.27 14.51
N SER A 74 6.92 -1.72 14.70
CA SER A 74 7.74 -1.43 15.89
C SER A 74 8.90 -0.48 15.58
N TYR A 75 9.85 -0.90 14.77
CA TYR A 75 11.05 -0.12 14.47
C TYR A 75 11.70 -0.56 13.16
N GLU A 76 12.68 0.22 12.74
CA GLU A 76 13.50 -0.01 11.57
C GLU A 76 14.82 -0.69 11.96
N ASP A 77 15.18 -1.75 11.25
CA ASP A 77 16.44 -2.48 11.44
C ASP A 77 17.13 -2.73 10.10
N GLY A 78 18.13 -1.93 9.80
CA GLY A 78 18.87 -2.00 8.56
C GLY A 78 17.97 -1.85 7.33
N ASP A 79 17.92 -2.88 6.48
CA ASP A 79 17.10 -2.93 5.27
C ASP A 79 15.67 -3.46 5.51
N ASN A 80 15.29 -3.67 6.77
CA ASN A 80 14.01 -4.22 7.16
C ASN A 80 13.24 -3.27 8.07
N PHE A 81 11.92 -3.42 8.05
CA PHE A 81 11.01 -2.97 9.09
C PHE A 81 10.67 -4.15 9.99
N VAL A 82 10.66 -3.92 11.30
CA VAL A 82 10.26 -4.94 12.28
C VAL A 82 8.83 -4.71 12.69
N PHE A 83 8.00 -5.73 12.45
CA PHE A 83 6.60 -5.78 12.87
C PHE A 83 6.44 -6.79 14.01
N MET A 84 5.47 -6.56 14.86
CA MET A 84 5.14 -7.44 15.97
C MET A 84 3.71 -7.97 15.83
N ASP A 85 3.57 -9.27 15.99
CA ASP A 85 2.27 -9.91 16.19
C ASP A 85 1.83 -9.66 17.63
N MET A 86 0.78 -8.87 17.84
CA MET A 86 0.32 -8.50 19.16
C MET A 86 -0.38 -9.65 19.91
N THR A 87 -0.57 -10.80 19.28
CA THR A 87 -1.12 -12.00 19.89
C THR A 87 -0.02 -12.94 20.39
N THR A 88 1.00 -13.18 19.58
CA THR A 88 2.11 -14.10 19.89
C THR A 88 3.35 -13.39 20.41
N TYR A 89 3.44 -12.06 20.18
CA TYR A 89 4.61 -11.21 20.43
C TYR A 89 5.85 -11.59 19.61
N ASP A 90 5.66 -12.33 18.52
CA ASP A 90 6.72 -12.63 17.59
C ASP A 90 7.08 -11.39 16.78
N GLN A 91 8.38 -11.19 16.60
CA GLN A 91 8.92 -10.15 15.73
C GLN A 91 9.14 -10.70 14.33
N ILE A 92 8.66 -9.97 13.34
CA ILE A 92 8.72 -10.38 11.93
C ILE A 92 9.44 -9.28 11.15
N MET A 93 10.51 -9.65 10.47
CA MET A 93 11.26 -8.76 9.60
C MET A 93 10.61 -8.71 8.22
N VAL A 94 10.32 -7.50 7.77
CA VAL A 94 9.72 -7.21 6.46
C VAL A 94 10.67 -6.34 5.66
N PRO A 95 11.12 -6.75 4.47
CA PRO A 95 11.99 -5.94 3.65
C PRO A 95 11.36 -4.57 3.31
N LYS A 96 12.14 -3.51 3.41
CA LYS A 96 11.71 -2.13 3.09
C LYS A 96 11.16 -2.00 1.67
N THR A 97 11.66 -2.81 0.75
CA THR A 97 11.22 -2.83 -0.64
C THR A 97 9.75 -3.17 -0.83
N LEU A 98 9.13 -3.87 0.13
CA LEU A 98 7.71 -4.22 0.07
C LEU A 98 6.77 -3.03 0.32
N LEU A 99 7.22 -2.03 1.08
CA LEU A 99 6.45 -0.83 1.36
C LEU A 99 6.66 0.28 0.32
N GLY A 100 7.87 0.38 -0.24
CA GLY A 100 8.21 1.45 -1.17
C GLY A 100 7.92 2.84 -0.58
N ASP A 101 7.29 3.72 -1.35
CA ASP A 101 6.96 5.08 -0.94
C ASP A 101 5.96 5.17 0.21
N LYS A 102 5.17 4.14 0.48
CA LYS A 102 4.23 4.09 1.61
C LYS A 102 4.94 4.09 2.96
N ALA A 103 6.20 3.66 3.01
CA ALA A 103 7.02 3.65 4.22
C ALA A 103 7.14 5.02 4.89
N LYS A 104 7.07 6.11 4.13
CA LYS A 104 7.11 7.48 4.64
C LYS A 104 5.96 7.87 5.56
N PHE A 105 4.87 7.10 5.57
CA PHE A 105 3.72 7.29 6.45
C PHE A 105 3.66 6.27 7.58
N LEU A 106 4.65 5.41 7.69
CA LEU A 106 4.70 4.35 8.70
C LEU A 106 5.22 4.91 10.03
N LEU A 107 4.34 4.98 11.01
CA LEU A 107 4.66 5.41 12.38
C LEU A 107 4.66 4.20 13.31
N GLU A 108 5.56 4.19 14.31
CA GLU A 108 5.56 3.19 15.38
C GLU A 108 4.16 3.04 16.00
N GLY A 109 3.73 1.80 16.18
CA GLY A 109 2.40 1.49 16.70
C GLY A 109 1.29 1.40 15.64
N THR A 110 1.61 1.63 14.36
CA THR A 110 0.63 1.48 13.27
C THR A 110 0.34 0.01 12.98
N ASP A 111 -0.93 -0.36 13.00
CA ASP A 111 -1.37 -1.69 12.60
C ASP A 111 -1.44 -1.78 11.07
N CYS A 112 -0.74 -2.75 10.50
CA CYS A 112 -0.69 -3.00 9.07
C CYS A 112 -1.17 -4.42 8.76
N LEU A 113 -1.78 -4.60 7.59
CA LEU A 113 -2.12 -5.92 7.09
C LEU A 113 -0.93 -6.46 6.29
N VAL A 114 -0.33 -7.54 6.76
CA VAL A 114 0.80 -8.19 6.09
C VAL A 114 0.36 -9.52 5.51
N SER A 115 0.61 -9.72 4.23
CA SER A 115 0.29 -10.95 3.51
C SER A 115 1.53 -11.82 3.42
N PHE A 116 1.37 -13.12 3.71
CA PHE A 116 2.45 -14.12 3.70
C PHE A 116 2.15 -15.26 2.74
N HIS A 117 3.18 -15.79 2.14
CA HIS A 117 3.17 -17.06 1.42
C HIS A 117 4.28 -17.95 1.99
N ASP A 118 3.92 -19.11 2.51
CA ASP A 118 4.87 -20.06 3.16
C ASP A 118 5.80 -19.37 4.18
N GLY A 119 5.24 -18.46 5.00
CA GLY A 119 5.97 -17.74 6.03
C GLY A 119 6.81 -16.55 5.51
N THR A 120 6.82 -16.30 4.21
CA THR A 120 7.54 -15.18 3.59
C THR A 120 6.58 -14.00 3.38
N PRO A 121 6.91 -12.78 3.86
CA PRO A 121 6.09 -11.61 3.61
C PRO A 121 6.06 -11.27 2.11
N LEU A 122 4.86 -11.02 1.60
CA LEU A 122 4.63 -10.66 0.19
C LEU A 122 4.27 -9.20 0.00
N SER A 123 3.46 -8.66 0.91
CA SER A 123 2.97 -7.29 0.83
C SER A 123 2.61 -6.75 2.20
N VAL A 124 2.66 -5.43 2.33
CA VAL A 124 2.22 -4.70 3.52
C VAL A 124 1.25 -3.63 3.09
N ASP A 125 0.06 -3.66 3.66
CA ASP A 125 -0.96 -2.65 3.45
C ASP A 125 -1.12 -1.81 4.72
N LEU A 126 -0.85 -0.51 4.61
CA LEU A 126 -1.11 0.46 5.66
C LEU A 126 -2.63 0.70 5.77
N PRO A 127 -3.10 1.20 6.94
CA PRO A 127 -4.45 1.75 7.02
C PRO A 127 -4.67 2.80 5.93
N GLY A 128 -5.88 2.91 5.40
CA GLY A 128 -6.20 3.87 4.34
C GLY A 128 -5.91 5.33 4.69
N SER A 129 -5.82 5.63 5.98
CA SER A 129 -5.39 6.92 6.50
C SER A 129 -4.62 6.76 7.82
N VAL A 130 -3.69 7.69 8.07
CA VAL A 130 -2.93 7.80 9.31
C VAL A 130 -3.03 9.21 9.85
N VAL A 131 -2.85 9.35 11.17
CA VAL A 131 -2.78 10.65 11.83
C VAL A 131 -1.34 10.90 12.23
N LEU A 132 -0.76 11.97 11.69
CA LEU A 132 0.63 12.35 11.96
C LEU A 132 0.70 13.80 12.46
N THR A 133 1.72 14.09 13.28
CA THR A 133 1.97 15.43 13.81
C THR A 133 2.84 16.24 12.85
N ILE A 134 2.48 17.49 12.61
CA ILE A 134 3.31 18.44 11.85
C ILE A 134 4.50 18.83 12.71
N THR A 135 5.71 18.54 12.22
CA THR A 135 6.96 18.91 12.91
C THR A 135 7.56 20.20 12.40
N HIS A 136 7.32 20.53 11.12
CA HIS A 136 7.80 21.77 10.53
C HIS A 136 6.84 22.25 9.42
N THR A 137 6.54 23.55 9.43
CA THR A 137 5.85 24.23 8.34
C THR A 137 6.08 25.74 8.42
N GLU A 138 6.09 26.40 7.28
CA GLU A 138 6.18 27.86 7.24
C GLU A 138 4.85 28.53 7.64
N PRO A 139 4.87 29.76 8.16
CA PRO A 139 3.66 30.52 8.39
C PRO A 139 2.86 30.69 7.09
N GLY A 140 1.54 30.52 7.17
CA GLY A 140 0.62 30.67 6.04
C GLY A 140 0.38 32.12 5.65
N LEU A 141 1.42 32.82 5.15
CA LEU A 141 1.28 34.19 4.68
C LEU A 141 0.54 34.18 3.31
N GLN A 142 -0.58 34.87 3.26
CA GLN A 142 -1.27 35.21 2.01
C GLN A 142 -0.46 36.28 1.25
N GLY A 143 0.59 35.86 0.56
CA GLY A 143 1.35 36.71 -0.34
C GLY A 143 1.30 36.15 -1.75
N ASN A 144 0.74 36.88 -2.68
CA ASN A 144 0.86 36.83 -4.17
C ASN A 144 1.26 35.47 -4.82
N ARG A 145 0.87 34.32 -4.26
CA ARG A 145 1.10 33.02 -4.91
C ARG A 145 -0.21 32.54 -5.55
N SER A 146 -0.12 32.32 -6.83
CA SER A 146 -1.23 31.83 -7.68
C SER A 146 -1.72 30.40 -7.35
N ASN A 147 -1.18 29.76 -6.31
CA ASN A 147 -1.60 28.45 -5.86
C ASN A 147 -2.50 28.58 -4.63
N ALA A 148 -3.75 28.36 -4.87
CA ALA A 148 -4.83 28.47 -3.92
C ALA A 148 -4.58 27.59 -2.66
N GLY A 149 -4.13 28.23 -1.58
CA GLY A 149 -4.46 27.82 -0.25
C GLY A 149 -3.70 26.63 0.35
N THR A 150 -2.60 26.13 -0.22
CA THR A 150 -1.76 25.08 0.38
C THR A 150 -0.31 25.52 0.57
N LYS A 151 0.37 24.86 1.50
CA LYS A 151 1.79 25.02 1.79
C LYS A 151 2.43 23.70 2.13
N PRO A 152 3.77 23.54 1.93
CA PRO A 152 4.47 22.34 2.34
C PRO A 152 4.57 22.25 3.87
N ALA A 153 4.47 21.04 4.38
CA ALA A 153 4.66 20.72 5.78
C ALA A 153 5.38 19.38 5.93
N THR A 154 6.25 19.28 6.92
CA THR A 154 6.93 18.05 7.29
C THR A 154 6.21 17.41 8.47
N VAL A 155 5.93 16.12 8.39
CA VAL A 155 5.34 15.34 9.47
C VAL A 155 6.39 14.58 10.27
N GLU A 156 6.01 14.05 11.42
CA GLU A 156 6.91 13.38 12.36
C GLU A 156 7.68 12.17 11.80
N THR A 157 7.19 11.57 10.71
CA THR A 157 7.90 10.50 9.98
C THR A 157 8.96 11.04 9.01
N GLY A 158 9.10 12.37 8.88
CA GLY A 158 10.01 13.03 7.94
C GLY A 158 9.44 13.21 6.52
N ALA A 159 8.22 12.77 6.26
CA ALA A 159 7.57 12.98 4.97
C ALA A 159 7.12 14.43 4.80
N GLU A 160 7.21 14.93 3.56
CA GLU A 160 6.65 16.23 3.18
C GLU A 160 5.29 16.04 2.52
N ILE A 161 4.31 16.83 2.95
CA ILE A 161 2.94 16.84 2.43
C ILE A 161 2.47 18.27 2.16
N GLN A 162 1.42 18.41 1.36
CA GLN A 162 0.74 19.70 1.16
C GLN A 162 -0.43 19.83 2.13
N VAL A 163 -0.46 20.92 2.89
CA VAL A 163 -1.51 21.20 3.88
C VAL A 163 -2.14 22.57 3.64
N PRO A 164 -3.40 22.81 4.11
CA PRO A 164 -3.99 24.14 4.11
C PRO A 164 -3.13 25.16 4.88
N LEU A 165 -3.25 26.44 4.50
CA LEU A 165 -2.45 27.53 5.09
C LEU A 165 -2.65 27.69 6.60
N PHE A 166 -3.80 27.28 7.15
CA PHE A 166 -4.12 27.41 8.57
C PHE A 166 -3.47 26.35 9.48
N ILE A 167 -2.83 25.32 8.88
CA ILE A 167 -2.14 24.29 9.64
C ILE A 167 -0.83 24.82 10.20
N ASN A 168 -0.55 24.50 11.46
CA ASN A 168 0.63 24.94 12.21
C ASN A 168 1.47 23.75 12.69
N GLU A 169 2.69 24.04 13.09
CA GLU A 169 3.53 23.06 13.80
C GLU A 169 2.83 22.59 15.07
N GLY A 170 2.88 21.29 15.34
CA GLY A 170 2.20 20.63 16.45
C GLY A 170 0.76 20.18 16.13
N ASP A 171 0.18 20.62 15.02
CA ASP A 171 -1.14 20.13 14.59
C ASP A 171 -1.07 18.67 14.19
N ARG A 172 -2.09 17.90 14.56
CA ARG A 172 -2.28 16.53 14.12
C ARG A 172 -3.17 16.52 12.87
N VAL A 173 -2.67 15.89 11.82
CA VAL A 173 -3.36 15.86 10.54
C VAL A 173 -3.59 14.44 10.06
N LYS A 174 -4.75 14.22 9.47
CA LYS A 174 -5.13 12.96 8.86
C LYS A 174 -4.68 12.97 7.40
N ILE A 175 -3.97 11.94 7.00
CA ILE A 175 -3.33 11.79 5.69
C ILE A 175 -3.83 10.50 5.05
N ASN A 176 -4.20 10.58 3.78
CA ASN A 176 -4.46 9.40 2.98
C ASN A 176 -3.12 8.71 2.66
N THR A 177 -2.97 7.45 2.99
CA THR A 177 -1.72 6.71 2.81
C THR A 177 -1.47 6.28 1.36
N GLU A 178 -2.49 6.30 0.52
CA GLU A 178 -2.39 5.89 -0.87
C GLU A 178 -1.73 6.98 -1.75
N ASP A 179 -2.12 8.24 -1.55
CA ASP A 179 -1.65 9.39 -2.35
C ASP A 179 -0.91 10.47 -1.54
N GLY A 180 -0.86 10.34 -0.21
CA GLY A 180 -0.21 11.30 0.68
C GLY A 180 -0.96 12.61 0.87
N SER A 181 -2.23 12.68 0.48
CA SER A 181 -3.03 13.89 0.59
C SER A 181 -3.53 14.15 2.01
N TYR A 182 -3.55 15.43 2.37
CA TYR A 182 -4.23 15.89 3.58
C TYR A 182 -5.75 15.68 3.45
N THR A 183 -6.38 15.06 4.42
CA THR A 183 -7.82 14.82 4.44
C THR A 183 -8.55 15.53 5.56
N GLY A 184 -7.85 15.99 6.59
CA GLY A 184 -8.46 16.71 7.70
C GLY A 184 -7.50 16.96 8.86
N ARG A 185 -7.90 17.86 9.75
CA ARG A 185 -7.24 18.08 11.03
C ARG A 185 -7.90 17.19 12.07
N GLU A 186 -7.10 16.48 12.83
CA GLU A 186 -7.58 15.69 13.97
C GLU A 186 -7.67 16.61 15.19
N ASN A 187 -8.86 16.83 15.67
CA ASN A 187 -9.09 17.53 16.93
C ASN A 187 -9.11 16.48 18.06
N ASN A 188 -8.40 16.77 19.15
CA ASN A 188 -8.47 15.98 20.37
C ASN A 188 -9.86 16.01 20.97
#